data_d847e7c4897f916948085b094fada342
#
_entry.id   d847e7c4897f916948085b094fada342
#
_cell.length_a   1.000
_cell.length_b   1.000
_cell.length_c   1.000
_cell.angle_alpha   90.00
_cell.angle_beta   90.00
_cell.angle_gamma   90.00
#
_symmetry.space_group_name_H-M   'P 1'
#
loop_
_entity.id
_entity.type
_entity.pdbx_description
1 polymer ?
#
loop_
_entity_poly.entity_id
_entity_poly.type
_entity_poly.pdbx_seq_one_letter_code
_entity_poly.pdbx_strand_id
1 'polypeptide(L)'
;MSRLLLRLGRAELRRSRTVTTTLVILITICAALSAAGSALIARTMDATESLWKQANPPDVVQIHSERSGSDSSCDADCRADLENRVDAWAADEPAVADHMVMATLPVPGSQLWIDGVSQANSVLEPALVTSPERFDLLVDPSGRRVDPAPGEIWLPVYYQAQGTAAVGDPVRVRAGDVELDLTVAGFVRDAQMNSSLTTSKRLVVSAADYEAVSPYLEAEDYIELLGADGVTNTELKAAYTASGLPADGIMVDSTVFRLLSGVSTFVLAAAVLLVAGVLAVVVLLALRFALLAALEEDLGQIGALKAIGAPTASIRWLYLVTYAALAIMGATAGLAACLPLTNVLQRPVLLYLGSPDGVGPLVLAPVGGALLSVLVVMGSCWFMLARIDRISVVEALRAAAGAPVPRRRRVLPGRTRSP
;
A
#
# COMPACT_ATOMS: atom_id res chain seq x y z
N MET A 1 7.21 32.26 -36.07
CA MET A 1 6.10 32.30 -35.09
C MET A 1 6.46 31.72 -33.74
N SER A 2 7.15 30.58 -33.64
CA SER A 2 7.50 29.92 -32.36
C SER A 2 8.41 30.73 -31.42
N ARG A 3 9.41 31.45 -31.90
CA ARG A 3 10.32 32.25 -31.06
C ARG A 3 9.66 33.50 -30.45
N LEU A 4 8.68 34.09 -31.12
CA LEU A 4 7.91 35.22 -30.61
C LEU A 4 6.95 34.79 -29.49
N LEU A 5 6.27 33.65 -29.66
CA LEU A 5 5.38 33.05 -28.66
C LEU A 5 6.14 32.66 -27.37
N LEU A 6 7.37 32.13 -27.50
CA LEU A 6 8.22 31.81 -26.35
C LEU A 6 8.71 33.08 -25.60
N ARG A 7 8.97 34.19 -26.33
CA ARG A 7 9.33 35.46 -25.69
C ARG A 7 8.17 36.13 -24.97
N LEU A 8 6.95 36.06 -25.52
CA LEU A 8 5.74 36.56 -24.87
C LEU A 8 5.41 35.75 -23.60
N GLY A 9 5.45 34.41 -23.66
CA GLY A 9 5.22 33.57 -22.48
C GLY A 9 6.26 33.81 -21.36
N ARG A 10 7.54 34.04 -21.70
CA ARG A 10 8.57 34.43 -20.72
C ARG A 10 8.35 35.80 -20.10
N ALA A 11 7.80 36.74 -20.83
CA ALA A 11 7.51 38.10 -20.33
C ALA A 11 6.34 38.03 -19.33
N GLU A 12 5.34 37.22 -19.61
CA GLU A 12 4.17 37.00 -18.76
C GLU A 12 4.52 36.31 -17.45
N LEU A 13 5.36 35.26 -17.48
CA LEU A 13 5.92 34.59 -16.30
C LEU A 13 6.74 35.54 -15.39
N ARG A 14 7.31 36.59 -15.95
CA ARG A 14 8.07 37.61 -15.18
C ARG A 14 7.17 38.66 -14.54
N ARG A 15 5.98 38.89 -15.06
CA ARG A 15 5.05 39.93 -14.60
C ARG A 15 4.29 39.49 -13.32
N SER A 16 3.91 38.22 -13.19
CA SER A 16 3.22 37.67 -12.03
C SER A 16 4.05 36.60 -11.29
N ARG A 17 5.27 36.93 -10.92
CA ARG A 17 6.24 35.98 -10.31
C ARG A 17 5.66 35.26 -9.08
N THR A 18 4.96 35.95 -8.19
CA THR A 18 4.39 35.39 -6.97
C THR A 18 3.36 34.31 -7.29
N VAL A 19 2.40 34.58 -8.17
CA VAL A 19 1.34 33.63 -8.56
C VAL A 19 1.95 32.41 -9.25
N THR A 20 2.88 32.64 -10.18
CA THR A 20 3.58 31.57 -10.90
C THR A 20 4.37 30.68 -9.96
N THR A 21 5.12 31.26 -9.01
CA THR A 21 5.91 30.50 -8.02
C THR A 21 4.99 29.69 -7.10
N THR A 22 3.91 30.28 -6.61
CA THR A 22 2.92 29.57 -5.79
C THR A 22 2.30 28.39 -6.53
N LEU A 23 1.91 28.59 -7.80
CA LEU A 23 1.36 27.49 -8.62
C LEU A 23 2.38 26.36 -8.82
N VAL A 24 3.64 26.70 -9.14
CA VAL A 24 4.70 25.69 -9.31
C VAL A 24 4.91 24.92 -8.02
N ILE A 25 4.98 25.59 -6.86
CA ILE A 25 5.13 24.94 -5.56
C ILE A 25 3.96 23.99 -5.29
N LEU A 26 2.72 24.45 -5.48
CA LEU A 26 1.53 23.64 -5.25
C LEU A 26 1.49 22.42 -6.19
N ILE A 27 1.81 22.60 -7.47
CA ILE A 27 1.90 21.49 -8.45
C ILE A 27 3.02 20.52 -8.04
N THR A 28 4.17 21.02 -7.58
CA THR A 28 5.30 20.21 -7.12
C THR A 28 4.89 19.32 -5.96
N ILE A 29 4.23 19.87 -4.93
CA ILE A 29 3.79 19.10 -3.75
C ILE A 29 2.73 18.07 -4.18
N CYS A 30 1.75 18.47 -4.99
CA CYS A 30 0.71 17.57 -5.49
C CYS A 30 1.32 16.40 -6.29
N ALA A 31 2.25 16.68 -7.20
CA ALA A 31 2.94 15.68 -8.00
C ALA A 31 3.83 14.76 -7.15
N ALA A 32 4.52 15.31 -6.14
CA ALA A 32 5.34 14.54 -5.21
C ALA A 32 4.50 13.53 -4.40
N LEU A 33 3.36 13.98 -3.85
CA LEU A 33 2.46 13.12 -3.09
C LEU A 33 1.79 12.07 -3.98
N SER A 34 1.33 12.44 -5.18
CA SER A 34 0.75 11.48 -6.14
C SER A 34 1.78 10.43 -6.58
N ALA A 35 3.01 10.85 -6.85
CA ALA A 35 4.11 9.96 -7.21
C ALA A 35 4.50 9.05 -6.04
N ALA A 36 4.57 9.58 -4.80
CA ALA A 36 4.92 8.80 -3.62
C ALA A 36 3.82 7.77 -3.27
N GLY A 37 2.55 8.17 -3.34
CA GLY A 37 1.43 7.26 -3.06
C GLY A 37 1.36 6.11 -4.08
N SER A 38 1.50 6.40 -5.38
CA SER A 38 1.53 5.38 -6.43
C SER A 38 2.76 4.47 -6.32
N ALA A 39 3.93 5.04 -5.98
CA ALA A 39 5.15 4.27 -5.74
C ALA A 39 4.99 3.31 -4.55
N LEU A 40 4.37 3.77 -3.46
CA LEU A 40 4.16 2.96 -2.27
C LEU A 40 3.25 1.76 -2.56
N ILE A 41 2.16 1.95 -3.31
CA ILE A 41 1.28 0.86 -3.73
C ILE A 41 2.05 -0.16 -4.58
N ALA A 42 2.74 0.29 -5.63
CA ALA A 42 3.46 -0.60 -6.53
C ALA A 42 4.56 -1.39 -5.80
N ARG A 43 5.31 -0.75 -4.91
CA ARG A 43 6.35 -1.40 -4.10
C ARG A 43 5.79 -2.42 -3.13
N THR A 44 4.64 -2.12 -2.49
CA THR A 44 3.98 -3.07 -1.59
C THR A 44 3.52 -4.31 -2.35
N MET A 45 2.91 -4.13 -3.52
CA MET A 45 2.46 -5.26 -4.34
C MET A 45 3.65 -6.13 -4.79
N ASP A 46 4.71 -5.53 -5.27
CA ASP A 46 5.91 -6.24 -5.76
C ASP A 46 6.65 -6.93 -4.59
N ALA A 47 6.81 -6.26 -3.44
CA ALA A 47 7.44 -6.85 -2.26
C ALA A 47 6.60 -8.00 -1.67
N THR A 48 5.27 -7.89 -1.70
CA THR A 48 4.39 -9.00 -1.29
C THR A 48 4.58 -10.20 -2.21
N GLU A 49 4.59 -9.97 -3.52
CA GLU A 49 4.81 -11.05 -4.50
C GLU A 49 6.19 -11.70 -4.35
N SER A 50 7.23 -10.90 -4.08
CA SER A 50 8.59 -11.39 -3.81
C SER A 50 8.64 -12.25 -2.55
N LEU A 51 8.03 -11.79 -1.44
CA LEU A 51 7.95 -12.57 -0.21
C LEU A 51 7.18 -13.88 -0.43
N TRP A 52 6.07 -13.85 -1.16
CA TRP A 52 5.28 -15.05 -1.49
C TRP A 52 6.08 -16.08 -2.27
N LYS A 53 6.87 -15.65 -3.26
CA LYS A 53 7.77 -16.54 -4.01
C LYS A 53 8.86 -17.14 -3.16
N GLN A 54 9.39 -16.39 -2.20
CA GLN A 54 10.48 -16.84 -1.31
C GLN A 54 9.97 -17.77 -0.22
N ALA A 55 8.85 -17.43 0.41
CA ALA A 55 8.28 -18.17 1.53
C ALA A 55 7.41 -19.35 1.06
N ASN A 56 6.83 -19.28 -0.13
CA ASN A 56 5.89 -20.28 -0.65
C ASN A 56 4.81 -20.66 0.40
N PRO A 57 4.02 -19.70 0.91
CA PRO A 57 3.04 -19.98 1.96
C PRO A 57 1.89 -20.83 1.43
N PRO A 58 1.16 -21.55 2.31
CA PRO A 58 0.02 -22.37 1.93
C PRO A 58 -1.13 -21.55 1.32
N ASP A 59 -1.89 -22.18 0.42
CA ASP A 59 -3.09 -21.60 -0.15
C ASP A 59 -4.27 -21.64 0.81
N VAL A 60 -4.35 -22.69 1.62
CA VAL A 60 -5.37 -22.86 2.66
C VAL A 60 -4.72 -23.42 3.93
N VAL A 61 -5.10 -22.85 5.06
CA VAL A 61 -4.73 -23.32 6.40
C VAL A 61 -5.99 -23.61 7.18
N GLN A 62 -6.14 -24.84 7.68
CA GLN A 62 -7.14 -25.21 8.68
C GLN A 62 -6.46 -25.27 10.05
N ILE A 63 -6.88 -24.42 10.95
CA ILE A 63 -6.42 -24.48 12.35
C ILE A 63 -7.27 -25.52 13.07
N HIS A 64 -6.64 -26.44 13.75
CA HIS A 64 -7.28 -27.45 14.59
C HIS A 64 -6.76 -27.30 16.02
N SER A 65 -7.67 -27.04 16.95
CA SER A 65 -7.36 -27.02 18.37
C SER A 65 -8.35 -27.89 19.10
N GLU A 66 -7.88 -28.87 19.81
CA GLU A 66 -8.73 -29.85 20.54
C GLU A 66 -9.51 -29.26 21.72
N ARG A 67 -9.37 -27.96 21.99
CA ARG A 67 -10.07 -27.26 23.09
C ARG A 67 -11.61 -27.34 23.00
N SER A 68 -12.16 -27.93 21.93
CA SER A 68 -13.60 -27.86 21.63
C SER A 68 -14.42 -29.05 22.10
N GLY A 69 -13.94 -29.96 22.95
CA GLY A 69 -14.88 -30.93 23.49
C GLY A 69 -14.40 -32.25 24.07
N SER A 70 -13.15 -32.57 24.18
CA SER A 70 -12.68 -33.76 24.88
C SER A 70 -11.61 -33.41 25.93
N ASP A 71 -11.71 -34.12 27.07
CA ASP A 71 -10.88 -33.93 28.27
C ASP A 71 -9.42 -34.44 28.09
N SER A 72 -8.98 -34.70 26.86
CA SER A 72 -7.66 -35.21 26.51
C SER A 72 -6.94 -34.29 25.48
N SER A 73 -5.82 -33.71 25.87
CA SER A 73 -4.86 -33.12 24.95
C SER A 73 -4.41 -34.17 23.93
N CYS A 74 -4.33 -33.79 22.64
CA CYS A 74 -3.77 -34.69 21.60
C CYS A 74 -2.30 -34.94 21.91
N ASP A 75 -1.99 -36.16 22.27
CA ASP A 75 -0.62 -36.60 22.45
C ASP A 75 0.07 -36.87 21.12
N ALA A 76 1.33 -37.32 21.15
CA ALA A 76 2.09 -37.61 19.94
C ALA A 76 1.43 -38.69 19.06
N ASP A 77 0.71 -39.65 19.65
CA ASP A 77 0.05 -40.73 18.90
C ASP A 77 -1.19 -40.18 18.17
N CYS A 78 -1.95 -39.32 18.80
CA CYS A 78 -3.12 -38.65 18.20
C CYS A 78 -2.68 -37.76 17.02
N ARG A 79 -1.60 -36.98 17.14
CA ARG A 79 -1.06 -36.16 16.05
C ARG A 79 -0.57 -37.02 14.90
N ALA A 80 0.14 -38.10 15.17
CA ALA A 80 0.57 -39.03 14.13
C ALA A 80 -0.63 -39.66 13.38
N ASP A 81 -1.76 -39.93 14.07
CA ASP A 81 -3.00 -40.37 13.43
C ASP A 81 -3.58 -39.27 12.52
N LEU A 82 -3.59 -38.01 12.98
CA LEU A 82 -4.02 -36.87 12.17
C LEU A 82 -3.17 -36.72 10.92
N GLU A 83 -1.84 -36.74 11.06
CA GLU A 83 -0.90 -36.68 9.93
C GLU A 83 -1.17 -37.80 8.92
N ASN A 84 -1.28 -39.04 9.38
CA ASN A 84 -1.58 -40.18 8.51
C ASN A 84 -2.92 -40.04 7.77
N ARG A 85 -3.95 -39.49 8.40
CA ARG A 85 -5.26 -39.25 7.79
C ARG A 85 -5.21 -38.15 6.76
N VAL A 86 -4.45 -37.07 7.02
CA VAL A 86 -4.22 -35.97 6.08
C VAL A 86 -3.42 -36.46 4.88
N ASP A 87 -2.34 -37.23 5.13
CA ASP A 87 -1.50 -37.85 4.09
C ASP A 87 -2.31 -38.76 3.17
N ALA A 88 -3.14 -39.66 3.76
CA ALA A 88 -3.98 -40.59 3.00
C ALA A 88 -5.02 -39.84 2.14
N TRP A 89 -5.66 -38.82 2.70
CA TRP A 89 -6.61 -38.01 1.93
C TRP A 89 -5.94 -37.20 0.82
N ALA A 90 -4.83 -36.52 1.11
CA ALA A 90 -4.14 -35.67 0.15
C ALA A 90 -3.53 -36.47 -1.02
N ALA A 91 -3.13 -37.71 -0.78
CA ALA A 91 -2.63 -38.60 -1.83
C ALA A 91 -3.68 -38.94 -2.91
N ASP A 92 -4.96 -38.97 -2.54
CA ASP A 92 -6.09 -39.29 -3.43
C ASP A 92 -6.81 -38.03 -3.95
N GLU A 93 -6.51 -36.84 -3.41
CA GLU A 93 -7.20 -35.58 -3.75
C GLU A 93 -6.44 -34.78 -4.83
N PRO A 94 -6.93 -34.74 -6.06
CA PRO A 94 -6.23 -34.06 -7.17
C PRO A 94 -6.14 -32.54 -7.02
N ALA A 95 -6.92 -31.95 -6.11
CA ALA A 95 -6.87 -30.52 -5.82
C ALA A 95 -5.65 -30.11 -4.96
N VAL A 96 -4.98 -31.08 -4.32
CA VAL A 96 -3.84 -30.86 -3.43
C VAL A 96 -2.53 -31.15 -4.16
N ALA A 97 -1.62 -30.17 -4.18
CA ALA A 97 -0.26 -30.35 -4.73
C ALA A 97 0.71 -30.80 -3.63
N ASP A 98 0.63 -30.20 -2.44
CA ASP A 98 1.44 -30.55 -1.28
C ASP A 98 0.64 -30.20 0.01
N HIS A 99 1.01 -30.81 1.12
CA HIS A 99 0.37 -30.59 2.41
C HIS A 99 1.34 -30.80 3.56
N MET A 100 1.01 -30.23 4.72
CA MET A 100 1.81 -30.36 5.92
C MET A 100 0.90 -30.19 7.15
N VAL A 101 1.15 -30.94 8.20
CA VAL A 101 0.58 -30.68 9.53
C VAL A 101 1.69 -30.09 10.39
N MET A 102 1.54 -28.81 10.74
CA MET A 102 2.52 -28.10 11.57
C MET A 102 1.95 -27.92 12.98
N ALA A 103 2.59 -28.54 13.96
CA ALA A 103 2.28 -28.30 15.35
C ALA A 103 2.86 -26.98 15.82
N THR A 104 2.03 -26.13 16.37
CA THR A 104 2.42 -24.87 17.01
C THR A 104 2.19 -24.97 18.50
N LEU A 105 3.04 -24.35 19.32
CA LEU A 105 2.91 -24.31 20.77
C LEU A 105 2.59 -22.88 21.21
N PRO A 106 1.30 -22.53 21.40
CA PRO A 106 0.92 -21.22 21.93
C PRO A 106 1.54 -20.98 23.30
N VAL A 107 2.19 -19.82 23.44
CA VAL A 107 2.81 -19.39 24.71
C VAL A 107 2.01 -18.21 25.26
N PRO A 108 1.31 -18.38 26.38
CA PRO A 108 0.64 -17.25 27.04
C PRO A 108 1.65 -16.11 27.32
N GLY A 109 1.24 -14.86 27.10
CA GLY A 109 2.13 -13.71 27.35
C GLY A 109 2.65 -13.61 28.79
N SER A 110 1.92 -14.20 29.76
CA SER A 110 2.40 -14.31 31.14
C SER A 110 3.55 -15.31 31.34
N GLN A 111 3.80 -16.14 30.33
CA GLN A 111 4.87 -17.15 30.31
C GLN A 111 6.02 -16.78 29.37
N LEU A 112 6.00 -15.56 28.80
CA LEU A 112 7.00 -15.05 27.86
C LEU A 112 7.60 -13.74 28.38
N TRP A 113 8.93 -13.66 28.44
CA TRP A 113 9.69 -12.44 28.74
C TRP A 113 10.67 -12.20 27.59
N ILE A 114 10.74 -10.95 27.13
CA ILE A 114 11.69 -10.48 26.12
C ILE A 114 12.48 -9.33 26.73
N ASP A 115 13.80 -9.41 26.75
CA ASP A 115 14.70 -8.46 27.43
C ASP A 115 14.25 -8.15 28.87
N GLY A 116 13.87 -9.20 29.60
CA GLY A 116 13.39 -9.09 30.99
C GLY A 116 11.96 -8.50 31.13
N VAL A 117 11.31 -8.08 30.05
CA VAL A 117 9.96 -7.51 30.07
C VAL A 117 8.92 -8.59 29.81
N SER A 118 7.99 -8.80 30.77
CA SER A 118 6.88 -9.74 30.63
C SER A 118 5.91 -9.29 29.53
N GLN A 119 5.46 -10.25 28.72
CA GLN A 119 4.47 -10.03 27.66
C GLN A 119 3.03 -10.23 28.14
N ALA A 120 2.78 -10.35 29.44
CA ALA A 120 1.44 -10.60 30.02
C ALA A 120 0.37 -9.56 29.62
N ASN A 121 0.76 -8.34 29.33
CA ASN A 121 -0.14 -7.25 28.90
C ASN A 121 -0.18 -7.11 27.37
N SER A 122 0.50 -7.95 26.63
CA SER A 122 0.45 -7.96 25.17
C SER A 122 -0.85 -8.57 24.68
N VAL A 123 -1.40 -8.02 23.60
CA VAL A 123 -2.53 -8.61 22.88
C VAL A 123 -2.10 -9.67 21.88
N LEU A 124 -0.79 -9.91 21.78
CA LEU A 124 -0.24 -10.90 20.86
C LEU A 124 -0.42 -12.31 21.43
N GLU A 125 -0.57 -13.26 20.53
CA GLU A 125 -0.68 -14.68 20.78
C GLU A 125 0.53 -15.37 20.14
N PRO A 126 1.71 -15.30 20.79
CA PRO A 126 2.91 -15.92 20.27
C PRO A 126 2.82 -17.45 20.40
N ALA A 127 3.33 -18.17 19.40
CA ALA A 127 3.46 -19.61 19.41
C ALA A 127 4.88 -20.00 18.98
N LEU A 128 5.47 -20.99 19.66
CA LEU A 128 6.73 -21.58 19.24
C LEU A 128 6.49 -22.52 18.07
N VAL A 129 7.36 -22.45 17.07
CA VAL A 129 7.34 -23.31 15.89
C VAL A 129 8.77 -23.74 15.53
N THR A 130 8.91 -24.86 14.86
CA THR A 130 10.13 -25.23 14.15
C THR A 130 10.11 -24.66 12.73
N SER A 131 11.25 -24.55 12.08
CA SER A 131 11.34 -24.00 10.72
C SER A 131 10.91 -25.03 9.68
N PRO A 132 9.82 -24.77 8.91
CA PRO A 132 9.38 -25.64 7.82
C PRO A 132 10.45 -25.79 6.73
N GLU A 133 10.45 -26.92 6.00
CA GLU A 133 11.50 -27.22 5.02
C GLU A 133 11.02 -27.17 3.56
N ARG A 134 9.75 -27.48 3.30
CA ARG A 134 9.22 -27.65 1.92
C ARG A 134 8.52 -26.43 1.39
N PHE A 135 7.57 -25.91 2.13
CA PHE A 135 6.81 -24.71 1.85
C PHE A 135 6.48 -24.00 3.17
N ASP A 136 5.80 -22.87 3.13
CA ASP A 136 5.58 -21.99 4.29
C ASP A 136 6.88 -21.58 5.00
N LEU A 137 7.90 -21.27 4.20
CA LEU A 137 9.22 -20.99 4.73
C LEU A 137 9.23 -19.68 5.51
N LEU A 138 9.79 -19.75 6.71
CA LEU A 138 10.08 -18.59 7.54
C LEU A 138 11.44 -18.05 7.15
N VAL A 139 11.47 -16.80 6.61
CA VAL A 139 12.68 -16.26 5.97
C VAL A 139 13.26 -15.08 6.73
N ASP A 140 14.59 -14.99 6.73
CA ASP A 140 15.32 -13.85 7.26
C ASP A 140 15.14 -12.58 6.39
N PRO A 141 15.61 -11.41 6.82
CA PRO A 141 15.57 -10.19 6.00
C PRO A 141 16.28 -10.29 4.64
N SER A 142 17.14 -11.30 4.44
CA SER A 142 17.80 -11.56 3.16
C SER A 142 17.05 -12.55 2.25
N GLY A 143 15.90 -13.06 2.71
CA GLY A 143 15.06 -14.03 1.99
C GLY A 143 15.53 -15.49 2.12
N ARG A 144 16.41 -15.81 3.08
CA ARG A 144 16.87 -17.18 3.33
C ARG A 144 16.05 -17.80 4.45
N ARG A 145 15.71 -19.08 4.31
CA ARG A 145 15.08 -19.86 5.37
C ARG A 145 15.91 -19.77 6.66
N VAL A 146 15.26 -19.54 7.79
CA VAL A 146 15.90 -19.54 9.10
C VAL A 146 16.00 -20.95 9.64
N ASP A 147 17.09 -21.24 10.35
CA ASP A 147 17.35 -22.54 10.99
C ASP A 147 18.07 -22.27 12.32
N PRO A 148 17.32 -22.07 13.44
CA PRO A 148 17.90 -21.73 14.72
C PRO A 148 18.75 -22.86 15.29
N ALA A 149 19.91 -22.52 15.87
CA ALA A 149 20.68 -23.45 16.69
C ALA A 149 20.03 -23.59 18.10
N PRO A 150 20.31 -24.68 18.83
CA PRO A 150 19.82 -24.81 20.21
C PRO A 150 20.20 -23.60 21.07
N GLY A 151 19.21 -23.05 21.80
CA GLY A 151 19.38 -21.83 22.60
C GLY A 151 19.19 -20.53 21.83
N GLU A 152 18.86 -20.59 20.53
CA GLU A 152 18.55 -19.45 19.70
C GLU A 152 17.05 -19.35 19.43
N ILE A 153 16.55 -18.11 19.32
CA ILE A 153 15.18 -17.83 18.89
C ILE A 153 15.17 -16.76 17.81
N TRP A 154 14.35 -16.94 16.79
CA TRP A 154 14.07 -15.93 15.78
C TRP A 154 12.68 -15.36 16.01
N LEU A 155 12.62 -14.04 16.19
CA LEU A 155 11.37 -13.34 16.46
C LEU A 155 10.80 -12.73 15.17
N PRO A 156 9.46 -12.64 15.02
CA PRO A 156 8.86 -11.87 13.93
C PRO A 156 9.41 -10.43 13.86
N VAL A 157 9.60 -9.91 12.65
CA VAL A 157 10.02 -8.51 12.41
C VAL A 157 9.14 -7.48 13.11
N TYR A 158 7.94 -7.87 13.55
CA TYR A 158 7.05 -7.07 14.38
C TYR A 158 7.75 -6.56 15.65
N TYR A 159 8.46 -7.42 16.38
CA TYR A 159 9.14 -7.05 17.63
C TYR A 159 10.26 -6.03 17.37
N GLN A 160 11.00 -6.20 16.26
CA GLN A 160 11.99 -5.21 15.82
C GLN A 160 11.34 -3.86 15.46
N ALA A 161 10.20 -3.89 14.76
CA ALA A 161 9.47 -2.69 14.35
C ALA A 161 8.96 -1.88 15.55
N GLN A 162 8.53 -2.57 16.61
CA GLN A 162 8.07 -1.97 17.86
C GLN A 162 9.23 -1.55 18.79
N GLY A 163 10.46 -1.96 18.49
CA GLY A 163 11.61 -1.71 19.35
C GLY A 163 11.57 -2.48 20.68
N THR A 164 10.84 -3.60 20.71
CA THR A 164 10.66 -4.44 21.91
C THR A 164 11.66 -5.58 21.98
N ALA A 165 12.44 -5.83 20.93
CA ALA A 165 13.52 -6.79 20.89
C ALA A 165 14.65 -6.34 19.95
N ALA A 166 15.86 -6.71 20.30
CA ALA A 166 17.08 -6.55 19.48
C ALA A 166 17.85 -7.89 19.40
N VAL A 167 18.71 -8.03 18.39
CA VAL A 167 19.57 -9.20 18.28
C VAL A 167 20.51 -9.26 19.50
N GLY A 168 20.57 -10.40 20.15
CA GLY A 168 21.34 -10.63 21.37
C GLY A 168 20.54 -10.49 22.66
N ASP A 169 19.30 -10.01 22.60
CA ASP A 169 18.46 -9.90 23.79
C ASP A 169 18.07 -11.28 24.34
N PRO A 170 17.97 -11.44 25.67
CA PRO A 170 17.49 -12.67 26.27
C PRO A 170 15.98 -12.81 26.13
N VAL A 171 15.55 -14.02 25.79
CA VAL A 171 14.12 -14.41 25.78
C VAL A 171 13.96 -15.59 26.73
N ARG A 172 12.98 -15.48 27.62
CA ARG A 172 12.62 -16.56 28.53
C ARG A 172 11.21 -17.03 28.27
N VAL A 173 11.06 -18.34 28.11
CA VAL A 173 9.77 -19.03 28.01
C VAL A 173 9.64 -19.96 29.20
N ARG A 174 8.51 -19.87 29.89
CA ARG A 174 8.17 -20.79 30.98
C ARG A 174 7.05 -21.73 30.53
N ALA A 175 7.32 -23.03 30.59
CA ALA A 175 6.37 -24.08 30.25
C ALA A 175 6.26 -25.06 31.43
N GLY A 176 5.20 -24.99 32.24
CA GLY A 176 5.11 -25.74 33.48
C GLY A 176 6.28 -25.44 34.44
N ASP A 177 7.03 -26.46 34.78
CA ASP A 177 8.23 -26.36 35.64
C ASP A 177 9.53 -26.15 34.83
N VAL A 178 9.46 -26.10 33.51
CA VAL A 178 10.62 -25.89 32.61
C VAL A 178 10.74 -24.41 32.26
N GLU A 179 11.95 -23.86 32.43
CA GLU A 179 12.32 -22.54 31.93
C GLU A 179 13.32 -22.72 30.77
N LEU A 180 12.96 -22.16 29.63
CA LEU A 180 13.80 -22.15 28.43
C LEU A 180 14.38 -20.73 28.27
N ASP A 181 15.70 -20.62 28.47
CA ASP A 181 16.42 -19.36 28.25
C ASP A 181 17.06 -19.39 26.85
N LEU A 182 16.62 -18.46 26.02
CA LEU A 182 17.00 -18.32 24.62
C LEU A 182 17.62 -16.95 24.34
N THR A 183 18.34 -16.83 23.24
CA THR A 183 18.89 -15.54 22.77
C THR A 183 18.34 -15.21 21.40
N VAL A 184 17.92 -13.96 21.17
CA VAL A 184 17.44 -13.49 19.87
C VAL A 184 18.59 -13.55 18.86
N ALA A 185 18.55 -14.50 17.94
CA ALA A 185 19.54 -14.65 16.87
C ALA A 185 19.23 -13.72 15.68
N GLY A 186 17.96 -13.40 15.47
CA GLY A 186 17.55 -12.54 14.38
C GLY A 186 16.02 -12.34 14.30
N PHE A 187 15.60 -11.78 13.18
CA PHE A 187 14.19 -11.52 12.93
C PHE A 187 13.74 -12.27 11.68
N VAL A 188 12.50 -12.75 11.70
CA VAL A 188 11.89 -13.54 10.63
C VAL A 188 10.71 -12.82 10.01
N ARG A 189 10.60 -12.93 8.68
CA ARG A 189 9.40 -12.60 7.92
C ARG A 189 8.57 -13.84 7.73
N ASP A 190 7.31 -13.71 8.06
CA ASP A 190 6.31 -14.76 8.00
C ASP A 190 5.22 -14.35 7.01
N ALA A 191 5.07 -15.05 5.89
CA ALA A 191 4.10 -14.67 4.87
C ALA A 191 2.64 -14.73 5.35
N GLN A 192 2.33 -15.59 6.33
CA GLN A 192 0.99 -15.73 6.90
C GLN A 192 0.73 -14.68 8.01
N MET A 193 1.63 -14.58 9.01
CA MET A 193 1.39 -13.84 10.26
C MET A 193 2.21 -12.55 10.40
N ASN A 194 2.75 -12.05 9.29
CA ASN A 194 3.65 -10.89 9.26
C ASN A 194 2.94 -9.56 9.58
N SER A 195 1.63 -9.50 9.36
CA SER A 195 0.85 -8.28 9.57
C SER A 195 0.92 -7.77 11.00
N SER A 196 1.05 -6.44 11.16
CA SER A 196 0.90 -5.80 12.47
C SER A 196 -0.53 -5.88 13.05
N LEU A 197 -1.50 -6.32 12.23
CA LEU A 197 -2.91 -6.44 12.61
C LEU A 197 -3.27 -7.86 13.08
N THR A 198 -2.44 -8.86 12.80
CA THR A 198 -2.64 -10.22 13.32
C THR A 198 -2.08 -10.31 14.73
N THR A 199 -2.84 -10.93 15.64
CA THR A 199 -2.40 -11.20 17.02
C THR A 199 -1.42 -12.37 17.07
N SER A 200 -1.66 -13.41 16.28
CA SER A 200 -0.82 -14.60 16.21
C SER A 200 0.57 -14.29 15.64
N LYS A 201 1.61 -14.79 16.30
CA LYS A 201 3.03 -14.59 15.95
C LYS A 201 3.81 -15.87 16.14
N ARG A 202 4.49 -16.33 15.09
CA ARG A 202 5.33 -17.53 15.14
C ARG A 202 6.75 -17.17 15.57
N LEU A 203 7.18 -17.73 16.70
CA LEU A 203 8.53 -17.63 17.24
C LEU A 203 9.29 -18.90 16.85
N VAL A 204 10.37 -18.76 16.09
CA VAL A 204 11.08 -19.92 15.53
C VAL A 204 12.19 -20.33 16.47
N VAL A 205 12.17 -21.60 16.89
CA VAL A 205 13.18 -22.22 17.77
C VAL A 205 13.75 -23.47 17.13
N SER A 206 14.84 -23.99 17.69
CA SER A 206 15.39 -25.27 17.24
C SER A 206 14.46 -26.44 17.58
N ALA A 207 14.55 -27.54 16.85
CA ALA A 207 13.78 -28.76 17.16
C ALA A 207 14.04 -29.25 18.60
N ALA A 208 15.28 -29.15 19.08
CA ALA A 208 15.61 -29.57 20.44
C ALA A 208 14.96 -28.71 21.52
N ASP A 209 14.90 -27.37 21.30
CA ASP A 209 14.24 -26.45 22.23
C ASP A 209 12.72 -26.62 22.19
N TYR A 210 12.16 -26.87 21.00
CA TYR A 210 10.75 -27.17 20.82
C TYR A 210 10.34 -28.45 21.56
N GLU A 211 11.10 -29.54 21.38
CA GLU A 211 10.86 -30.83 22.06
C GLU A 211 10.95 -30.71 23.57
N ALA A 212 11.84 -29.86 24.09
CA ALA A 212 12.03 -29.67 25.53
C ALA A 212 10.78 -29.08 26.22
N VAL A 213 9.99 -28.27 25.53
CA VAL A 213 8.80 -27.58 26.09
C VAL A 213 7.48 -28.16 25.60
N SER A 214 7.46 -28.94 24.51
CA SER A 214 6.24 -29.50 23.92
C SER A 214 5.41 -30.35 24.88
N PRO A 215 5.96 -31.11 25.87
CA PRO A 215 5.16 -31.85 26.80
C PRO A 215 4.40 -30.99 27.84
N TYR A 216 4.72 -29.71 27.93
CA TYR A 216 4.20 -28.79 28.95
C TYR A 216 3.29 -27.69 28.36
N LEU A 217 3.14 -27.65 27.05
CA LEU A 217 2.30 -26.67 26.33
C LEU A 217 1.26 -27.43 25.48
N GLU A 218 0.06 -26.91 25.44
CA GLU A 218 -0.98 -27.45 24.55
C GLU A 218 -0.65 -27.06 23.11
N ALA A 219 -0.57 -28.03 22.22
CA ALA A 219 -0.30 -27.77 20.81
C ALA A 219 -1.60 -27.44 20.06
N GLU A 220 -1.46 -26.60 19.04
CA GLU A 220 -2.46 -26.39 17.99
C GLU A 220 -1.88 -26.90 16.67
N ASP A 221 -2.65 -27.67 15.92
CA ASP A 221 -2.23 -28.24 14.66
C ASP A 221 -2.74 -27.39 13.49
N TYR A 222 -1.83 -26.94 12.65
CA TYR A 222 -2.11 -26.19 11.42
C TYR A 222 -2.00 -27.14 10.25
N ILE A 223 -3.14 -27.50 9.66
CA ILE A 223 -3.19 -28.30 8.44
C ILE A 223 -3.05 -27.35 7.27
N GLU A 224 -1.91 -27.36 6.65
CA GLU A 224 -1.52 -26.46 5.58
C GLU A 224 -1.58 -27.17 4.24
N LEU A 225 -2.22 -26.55 3.24
CA LEU A 225 -2.46 -27.11 1.93
C LEU A 225 -1.97 -26.18 0.84
N LEU A 226 -1.22 -26.71 -0.12
CA LEU A 226 -0.93 -26.09 -1.40
C LEU A 226 -1.87 -26.66 -2.47
N GLY A 227 -2.53 -25.80 -3.22
CA GLY A 227 -3.39 -26.18 -4.34
C GLY A 227 -2.60 -26.63 -5.56
N ALA A 228 -3.13 -27.60 -6.30
CA ALA A 228 -2.59 -27.97 -7.58
C ALA A 228 -2.77 -26.84 -8.62
N ASP A 229 -1.96 -26.88 -9.70
CA ASP A 229 -1.99 -25.85 -10.75
C ASP A 229 -3.41 -25.63 -11.30
N GLY A 230 -3.88 -24.40 -11.20
CA GLY A 230 -5.20 -23.97 -11.69
C GLY A 230 -6.36 -24.21 -10.71
N VAL A 231 -6.12 -24.82 -9.56
CA VAL A 231 -7.12 -24.99 -8.48
C VAL A 231 -7.25 -23.66 -7.71
N THR A 232 -8.48 -23.24 -7.47
CA THR A 232 -8.75 -22.04 -6.68
C THR A 232 -8.82 -22.36 -5.18
N ASN A 233 -8.54 -21.36 -4.32
CA ASN A 233 -8.69 -21.51 -2.85
C ASN A 233 -10.10 -21.98 -2.45
N THR A 234 -11.12 -21.60 -3.22
CA THR A 234 -12.51 -22.01 -2.97
C THR A 234 -12.70 -23.50 -3.23
N GLU A 235 -12.15 -24.04 -4.30
CA GLU A 235 -12.19 -25.46 -4.63
C GLU A 235 -11.40 -26.28 -3.62
N LEU A 236 -10.20 -25.82 -3.24
CA LEU A 236 -9.37 -26.49 -2.24
C LEU A 236 -10.05 -26.54 -0.86
N LYS A 237 -10.69 -25.44 -0.43
CA LYS A 237 -11.50 -25.42 0.81
C LYS A 237 -12.71 -26.35 0.73
N ALA A 238 -13.37 -26.44 -0.43
CA ALA A 238 -14.49 -27.34 -0.62
C ALA A 238 -14.05 -28.81 -0.55
N ALA A 239 -12.91 -29.16 -1.17
CA ALA A 239 -12.33 -30.50 -1.10
C ALA A 239 -11.99 -30.88 0.35
N TYR A 240 -11.33 -29.99 1.10
CA TYR A 240 -11.03 -30.21 2.52
C TYR A 240 -12.32 -30.42 3.34
N THR A 241 -13.31 -29.57 3.15
CA THR A 241 -14.58 -29.65 3.89
C THR A 241 -15.32 -30.98 3.61
N ALA A 242 -15.18 -31.53 2.40
CA ALA A 242 -15.77 -32.80 2.02
C ALA A 242 -14.97 -34.02 2.50
N SER A 243 -13.72 -33.86 2.96
CA SER A 243 -12.82 -34.95 3.35
C SER A 243 -13.20 -35.68 4.61
N GLY A 244 -13.99 -35.06 5.52
CA GLY A 244 -14.27 -35.57 6.85
C GLY A 244 -13.07 -35.43 7.83
N LEU A 245 -12.03 -34.70 7.46
CA LEU A 245 -10.93 -34.31 8.36
C LEU A 245 -11.44 -33.31 9.42
N PRO A 246 -10.71 -33.11 10.53
CA PRO A 246 -11.08 -32.13 11.55
C PRO A 246 -11.29 -30.73 11.00
N ALA A 247 -12.39 -30.07 11.35
CA ALA A 247 -12.77 -28.74 10.89
C ALA A 247 -13.28 -27.85 12.04
N ASP A 248 -12.82 -28.12 13.26
CA ASP A 248 -13.32 -27.48 14.50
C ASP A 248 -12.83 -26.04 14.69
N GLY A 249 -11.79 -25.63 13.95
CA GLY A 249 -11.21 -24.30 14.02
C GLY A 249 -11.49 -23.43 12.80
N ILE A 250 -10.71 -22.38 12.68
CA ILE A 250 -10.83 -21.41 11.59
C ILE A 250 -10.08 -21.92 10.36
N MET A 251 -10.72 -21.84 9.19
CA MET A 251 -10.08 -22.05 7.90
C MET A 251 -9.77 -20.71 7.25
N VAL A 252 -8.51 -20.45 6.96
CA VAL A 252 -8.02 -19.21 6.36
C VAL A 252 -7.33 -19.52 5.03
N ASP A 253 -7.47 -18.63 4.06
CA ASP A 253 -6.79 -18.77 2.76
C ASP A 253 -5.76 -17.69 2.49
N SER A 254 -4.90 -17.94 1.50
CA SER A 254 -3.82 -17.06 1.08
C SER A 254 -4.29 -15.64 0.67
N THR A 255 -5.56 -15.50 0.25
CA THR A 255 -6.15 -14.18 -0.08
C THR A 255 -6.24 -13.31 1.16
N VAL A 256 -6.65 -13.89 2.30
CA VAL A 256 -6.75 -13.17 3.58
C VAL A 256 -5.36 -12.77 4.07
N PHE A 257 -4.38 -13.67 4.00
CA PHE A 257 -3.01 -13.38 4.42
C PHE A 257 -2.39 -12.25 3.57
N ARG A 258 -2.58 -12.29 2.24
CA ARG A 258 -2.12 -11.21 1.33
C ARG A 258 -2.77 -9.87 1.66
N LEU A 259 -4.08 -9.88 1.91
CA LEU A 259 -4.82 -8.67 2.26
C LEU A 259 -4.32 -8.07 3.58
N LEU A 260 -4.19 -8.89 4.63
CA LEU A 260 -3.75 -8.44 5.94
C LEU A 260 -2.31 -7.92 5.92
N SER A 261 -1.42 -8.58 5.18
CA SER A 261 -0.01 -8.17 5.07
C SER A 261 0.17 -6.80 4.41
N GLY A 262 -0.70 -6.45 3.44
CA GLY A 262 -0.64 -5.18 2.72
C GLY A 262 -1.47 -4.04 3.32
N VAL A 263 -2.50 -4.34 4.12
CA VAL A 263 -3.55 -3.38 4.47
C VAL A 263 -3.03 -2.11 5.15
N SER A 264 -2.09 -2.21 6.08
CA SER A 264 -1.54 -1.04 6.78
C SER A 264 -0.83 -0.08 5.81
N THR A 265 -0.10 -0.63 4.84
CA THR A 265 0.59 0.17 3.81
C THR A 265 -0.39 0.74 2.78
N PHE A 266 -1.42 -0.02 2.40
CA PHE A 266 -2.45 0.49 1.49
C PHE A 266 -3.27 1.62 2.14
N VAL A 267 -3.57 1.54 3.44
CA VAL A 267 -4.21 2.64 4.18
C VAL A 267 -3.33 3.88 4.20
N LEU A 268 -2.02 3.73 4.45
CA LEU A 268 -1.06 4.83 4.39
C LEU A 268 -1.00 5.44 2.98
N ALA A 269 -0.90 4.62 1.95
CA ALA A 269 -0.88 5.08 0.57
C ALA A 269 -2.18 5.81 0.18
N ALA A 270 -3.33 5.28 0.61
CA ALA A 270 -4.63 5.91 0.39
C ALA A 270 -4.72 7.28 1.08
N ALA A 271 -4.21 7.41 2.31
CA ALA A 271 -4.14 8.68 3.03
C ALA A 271 -3.26 9.71 2.28
N VAL A 272 -2.09 9.30 1.80
CA VAL A 272 -1.18 10.15 0.99
C VAL A 272 -1.88 10.59 -0.31
N LEU A 273 -2.54 9.67 -1.01
CA LEU A 273 -3.27 9.98 -2.24
C LEU A 273 -4.50 10.87 -2.00
N LEU A 274 -5.19 10.70 -0.87
CA LEU A 274 -6.28 11.57 -0.47
C LEU A 274 -5.80 13.01 -0.26
N VAL A 275 -4.70 13.20 0.47
CA VAL A 275 -4.08 14.52 0.64
C VAL A 275 -3.66 15.10 -0.71
N ALA A 276 -3.06 14.29 -1.59
CA ALA A 276 -2.74 14.72 -2.96
C ALA A 276 -4.00 15.15 -3.74
N GLY A 277 -5.11 14.42 -3.60
CA GLY A 277 -6.39 14.75 -4.23
C GLY A 277 -6.98 16.08 -3.74
N VAL A 278 -6.97 16.29 -2.42
CA VAL A 278 -7.42 17.57 -1.83
C VAL A 278 -6.52 18.73 -2.33
N LEU A 279 -5.21 18.51 -2.35
CA LEU A 279 -4.28 19.52 -2.85
C LEU A 279 -4.46 19.78 -4.36
N ALA A 280 -4.78 18.74 -5.15
CA ALA A 280 -5.12 18.90 -6.56
C ALA A 280 -6.33 19.83 -6.75
N VAL A 281 -7.37 19.73 -5.92
CA VAL A 281 -8.52 20.65 -5.95
C VAL A 281 -8.08 22.08 -5.67
N VAL A 282 -7.19 22.29 -4.68
CA VAL A 282 -6.64 23.61 -4.38
C VAL A 282 -5.83 24.16 -5.56
N VAL A 283 -4.99 23.32 -6.18
CA VAL A 283 -4.24 23.68 -7.41
C VAL A 283 -5.19 24.09 -8.52
N LEU A 284 -6.28 23.34 -8.76
CA LEU A 284 -7.27 23.64 -9.80
C LEU A 284 -8.00 24.97 -9.55
N LEU A 285 -8.32 25.26 -8.28
CA LEU A 285 -8.93 26.54 -7.92
C LEU A 285 -7.96 27.71 -8.10
N ALA A 286 -6.71 27.57 -7.61
CA ALA A 286 -5.66 28.58 -7.80
C ALA A 286 -5.38 28.84 -9.28
N LEU A 287 -5.28 27.77 -10.08
CA LEU A 287 -5.13 27.84 -11.52
C LEU A 287 -6.29 28.57 -12.19
N ARG A 288 -7.52 28.28 -11.79
CA ARG A 288 -8.71 28.95 -12.30
C ARG A 288 -8.64 30.47 -12.05
N PHE A 289 -8.31 30.88 -10.81
CA PHE A 289 -8.22 32.31 -10.50
C PHE A 289 -7.05 32.98 -11.22
N ALA A 290 -5.90 32.34 -11.28
CA ALA A 290 -4.74 32.85 -12.01
C ALA A 290 -5.04 33.04 -13.52
N LEU A 291 -5.74 32.07 -14.12
CA LEU A 291 -6.07 32.09 -15.54
C LEU A 291 -7.15 33.14 -15.85
N LEU A 292 -8.12 33.33 -14.97
CA LEU A 292 -9.14 34.39 -15.10
C LEU A 292 -8.48 35.78 -14.99
N ALA A 293 -7.60 36.01 -14.03
CA ALA A 293 -6.88 37.26 -13.85
C ALA A 293 -5.99 37.59 -15.07
N ALA A 294 -5.25 36.60 -15.58
CA ALA A 294 -4.45 36.76 -16.79
C ALA A 294 -5.30 37.11 -18.03
N LEU A 295 -6.46 36.44 -18.18
CA LEU A 295 -7.38 36.73 -19.27
C LEU A 295 -8.00 38.14 -19.18
N GLU A 296 -8.33 38.61 -17.96
CA GLU A 296 -8.86 39.96 -17.73
C GLU A 296 -7.81 41.03 -18.06
N GLU A 297 -6.55 40.84 -17.68
CA GLU A 297 -5.45 41.76 -18.01
C GLU A 297 -5.19 41.80 -19.52
N ASP A 298 -5.30 40.67 -20.22
CA ASP A 298 -4.97 40.54 -21.64
C ASP A 298 -6.16 40.76 -22.59
N LEU A 299 -7.36 41.12 -22.07
CA LEU A 299 -8.57 41.31 -22.89
C LEU A 299 -8.34 42.29 -24.08
N GLY A 300 -7.60 43.40 -23.86
CA GLY A 300 -7.28 44.36 -24.90
C GLY A 300 -6.39 43.76 -25.99
N GLN A 301 -5.39 42.98 -25.61
CA GLN A 301 -4.47 42.33 -26.56
C GLN A 301 -5.18 41.22 -27.34
N ILE A 302 -6.03 40.43 -26.65
CA ILE A 302 -6.86 39.39 -27.27
C ILE A 302 -7.82 40.01 -28.28
N GLY A 303 -8.46 41.16 -27.93
CA GLY A 303 -9.35 41.89 -28.80
C GLY A 303 -8.63 42.40 -30.08
N ALA A 304 -7.45 42.97 -29.92
CA ALA A 304 -6.61 43.41 -31.03
C ALA A 304 -6.16 42.25 -31.94
N LEU A 305 -5.73 41.13 -31.36
CA LEU A 305 -5.36 39.93 -32.13
C LEU A 305 -6.53 39.35 -32.91
N LYS A 306 -7.73 39.30 -32.31
CA LYS A 306 -8.95 38.88 -33.02
C LYS A 306 -9.36 39.84 -34.11
N ALA A 307 -9.17 41.18 -33.94
CA ALA A 307 -9.50 42.17 -34.95
C ALA A 307 -8.58 42.05 -36.18
N ILE A 308 -7.32 41.60 -36.01
CA ILE A 308 -6.38 41.34 -37.11
C ILE A 308 -6.63 39.96 -37.77
N GLY A 309 -7.60 39.19 -37.27
CA GLY A 309 -7.97 37.89 -37.84
C GLY A 309 -7.19 36.67 -37.24
N ALA A 310 -6.53 36.82 -36.10
CA ALA A 310 -5.85 35.69 -35.46
C ALA A 310 -6.88 34.63 -35.01
N PRO A 311 -6.67 33.32 -35.32
CA PRO A 311 -7.59 32.29 -34.91
C PRO A 311 -7.56 32.11 -33.39
N THR A 312 -8.73 31.96 -32.77
CA THR A 312 -8.87 31.75 -31.32
C THR A 312 -8.09 30.52 -30.80
N ALA A 313 -7.90 29.52 -31.67
CA ALA A 313 -7.06 28.35 -31.38
C ALA A 313 -5.60 28.73 -31.10
N SER A 314 -5.04 29.70 -31.80
CA SER A 314 -3.64 30.16 -31.59
C SER A 314 -3.48 30.85 -30.24
N ILE A 315 -4.48 31.64 -29.83
CA ILE A 315 -4.49 32.33 -28.53
C ILE A 315 -4.59 31.28 -27.41
N ARG A 316 -5.51 30.31 -27.56
CA ARG A 316 -5.67 29.21 -26.59
C ARG A 316 -4.39 28.39 -26.45
N TRP A 317 -3.72 28.08 -27.56
CA TRP A 317 -2.47 27.33 -27.58
C TRP A 317 -1.34 28.04 -26.82
N LEU A 318 -1.28 29.37 -26.88
CA LEU A 318 -0.26 30.15 -26.16
C LEU A 318 -0.39 29.95 -24.64
N TYR A 319 -1.60 30.09 -24.08
CA TYR A 319 -1.83 29.86 -22.66
C TYR A 319 -1.57 28.39 -22.28
N LEU A 320 -2.03 27.42 -23.08
CA LEU A 320 -1.80 26.01 -22.84
C LEU A 320 -0.30 25.67 -22.76
N VAL A 321 0.51 26.19 -23.65
CA VAL A 321 1.97 25.96 -23.64
C VAL A 321 2.63 26.55 -22.39
N THR A 322 2.19 27.75 -21.96
CA THR A 322 2.70 28.37 -20.74
C THR A 322 2.39 27.56 -19.50
N TYR A 323 1.12 27.16 -19.32
CA TYR A 323 0.71 26.35 -18.17
C TYR A 323 1.22 24.91 -18.24
N ALA A 324 1.41 24.35 -19.44
CA ALA A 324 2.09 23.07 -19.65
C ALA A 324 3.53 23.11 -19.16
N ALA A 325 4.27 24.19 -19.49
CA ALA A 325 5.64 24.35 -19.01
C ALA A 325 5.69 24.41 -17.47
N LEU A 326 4.76 25.13 -16.83
CA LEU A 326 4.66 25.19 -15.37
C LEU A 326 4.30 23.81 -14.77
N ALA A 327 3.36 23.09 -15.38
CA ALA A 327 2.96 21.75 -14.94
C ALA A 327 4.13 20.74 -15.05
N ILE A 328 4.87 20.78 -16.16
CA ILE A 328 6.04 19.91 -16.37
C ILE A 328 7.16 20.26 -15.38
N MET A 329 7.46 21.54 -15.17
CA MET A 329 8.45 21.96 -14.16
C MET A 329 8.03 21.50 -12.75
N GLY A 330 6.78 21.70 -12.37
CA GLY A 330 6.25 21.26 -11.09
C GLY A 330 6.31 19.72 -10.94
N ALA A 331 5.93 18.99 -11.99
CA ALA A 331 5.95 17.52 -11.97
C ALA A 331 7.37 16.94 -11.90
N THR A 332 8.34 17.51 -12.64
CA THR A 332 9.74 17.07 -12.57
C THR A 332 10.37 17.37 -11.21
N ALA A 333 10.10 18.55 -10.64
CA ALA A 333 10.50 18.87 -9.27
C ALA A 333 9.80 17.95 -8.24
N GLY A 334 8.51 17.63 -8.46
CA GLY A 334 7.75 16.70 -7.65
C GLY A 334 8.30 15.28 -7.67
N LEU A 335 8.69 14.78 -8.85
CA LEU A 335 9.38 13.48 -8.97
C LEU A 335 10.71 13.47 -8.20
N ALA A 336 11.49 14.53 -8.26
CA ALA A 336 12.72 14.64 -7.47
C ALA A 336 12.43 14.65 -5.96
N ALA A 337 11.40 15.38 -5.52
CA ALA A 337 10.96 15.44 -4.14
C ALA A 337 10.30 14.13 -3.65
N CYS A 338 9.74 13.33 -4.55
CA CYS A 338 9.17 12.01 -4.26
C CYS A 338 10.24 11.04 -3.70
N LEU A 339 11.50 11.10 -4.16
CA LEU A 339 12.55 10.16 -3.77
C LEU A 339 12.79 10.11 -2.25
N PRO A 340 13.12 11.22 -1.56
CA PRO A 340 13.30 11.19 -0.11
C PRO A 340 12.01 10.85 0.63
N LEU A 341 10.86 11.31 0.15
CA LEU A 341 9.57 11.01 0.75
C LEU A 341 9.27 9.51 0.69
N THR A 342 9.47 8.88 -0.46
CA THR A 342 9.26 7.44 -0.62
C THR A 342 10.23 6.64 0.23
N ASN A 343 11.49 7.06 0.36
CA ASN A 343 12.48 6.39 1.23
C ASN A 343 12.06 6.35 2.70
N VAL A 344 11.36 7.38 3.18
CA VAL A 344 10.82 7.39 4.54
C VAL A 344 9.57 6.52 4.63
N LEU A 345 8.61 6.68 3.72
CA LEU A 345 7.32 5.98 3.75
C LEU A 345 7.44 4.46 3.51
N GLN A 346 8.45 4.01 2.79
CA GLN A 346 8.65 2.59 2.47
C GLN A 346 9.35 1.79 3.56
N ARG A 347 9.87 2.42 4.64
CA ARG A 347 10.58 1.69 5.71
C ARG A 347 9.80 0.50 6.27
N PRO A 348 8.49 0.62 6.58
CA PRO A 348 7.69 -0.51 7.02
C PRO A 348 7.62 -1.62 5.95
N VAL A 349 7.44 -1.25 4.67
CA VAL A 349 7.39 -2.22 3.57
C VAL A 349 8.67 -3.04 3.51
N LEU A 350 9.83 -2.37 3.55
CA LEU A 350 11.14 -3.03 3.51
C LEU A 350 11.36 -3.93 4.73
N LEU A 351 10.88 -3.54 5.89
CA LEU A 351 11.01 -4.34 7.10
C LEU A 351 10.13 -5.59 7.06
N TYR A 352 8.83 -5.42 6.81
CA TYR A 352 7.85 -6.50 6.87
C TYR A 352 7.85 -7.40 5.62
N LEU A 353 7.92 -6.82 4.43
CA LEU A 353 7.76 -7.55 3.17
C LEU A 353 9.07 -7.78 2.42
N GLY A 354 10.11 -6.99 2.72
CA GLY A 354 11.39 -7.07 2.04
C GLY A 354 11.55 -6.12 0.87
N SER A 355 12.66 -6.31 0.17
CA SER A 355 12.97 -5.51 -1.02
C SER A 355 12.16 -6.01 -2.21
N PRO A 356 11.57 -5.12 -3.01
CA PRO A 356 10.94 -5.50 -4.27
C PRO A 356 11.98 -6.01 -5.26
N ASP A 357 11.64 -7.04 -6.03
CA ASP A 357 12.53 -7.64 -7.03
C ASP A 357 12.51 -6.89 -8.37
N GLY A 358 11.39 -6.22 -8.67
CA GLY A 358 11.16 -5.55 -9.96
C GLY A 358 11.63 -4.11 -10.00
N VAL A 359 12.46 -3.74 -10.99
CA VAL A 359 12.85 -2.34 -11.22
C VAL A 359 11.75 -1.57 -11.96
N GLY A 360 10.97 -2.25 -12.81
CA GLY A 360 9.93 -1.64 -13.65
C GLY A 360 8.85 -0.91 -12.84
N PRO A 361 8.15 -1.57 -11.91
CA PRO A 361 7.14 -0.94 -11.07
C PRO A 361 7.68 0.21 -10.21
N LEU A 362 8.95 0.13 -9.79
CA LEU A 362 9.61 1.14 -8.98
C LEU A 362 9.74 2.50 -9.70
N VAL A 363 9.87 2.49 -11.03
CA VAL A 363 10.03 3.71 -11.84
C VAL A 363 8.73 4.12 -12.49
N LEU A 364 7.96 3.17 -13.04
CA LEU A 364 6.74 3.48 -13.79
C LEU A 364 5.63 4.04 -12.91
N ALA A 365 5.46 3.54 -11.68
CA ALA A 365 4.40 3.99 -10.80
C ALA A 365 4.56 5.46 -10.37
N PRO A 366 5.70 5.93 -9.85
CA PRO A 366 5.87 7.36 -9.51
C PRO A 366 5.79 8.27 -10.74
N VAL A 367 6.31 7.84 -11.89
CA VAL A 367 6.18 8.59 -13.16
C VAL A 367 4.72 8.67 -13.57
N GLY A 368 3.95 7.59 -13.46
CA GLY A 368 2.51 7.56 -13.72
C GLY A 368 1.73 8.53 -12.81
N GLY A 369 2.02 8.54 -11.51
CA GLY A 369 1.41 9.47 -10.54
C GLY A 369 1.71 10.95 -10.85
N ALA A 370 2.97 11.27 -11.20
CA ALA A 370 3.35 12.61 -11.61
C ALA A 370 2.68 13.00 -12.95
N LEU A 371 2.64 12.10 -13.92
CA LEU A 371 1.98 12.32 -15.21
C LEU A 371 0.47 12.57 -15.03
N LEU A 372 -0.19 11.82 -14.16
CA LEU A 372 -1.59 12.04 -13.83
C LEU A 372 -1.83 13.46 -13.32
N SER A 373 -0.95 13.98 -12.45
CA SER A 373 -1.02 15.36 -11.97
C SER A 373 -0.90 16.37 -13.11
N VAL A 374 0.00 16.16 -14.08
CA VAL A 374 0.11 16.99 -15.28
C VAL A 374 -1.16 16.94 -16.13
N LEU A 375 -1.70 15.74 -16.35
CA LEU A 375 -2.93 15.56 -17.13
C LEU A 375 -4.13 16.26 -16.49
N VAL A 376 -4.26 16.21 -15.17
CA VAL A 376 -5.32 16.91 -14.43
C VAL A 376 -5.20 18.42 -14.60
N VAL A 377 -3.99 18.98 -14.45
CA VAL A 377 -3.72 20.41 -14.66
C VAL A 377 -4.02 20.81 -16.10
N MET A 378 -3.53 20.06 -17.09
CA MET A 378 -3.73 20.36 -18.52
C MET A 378 -5.19 20.22 -18.94
N GLY A 379 -5.89 19.18 -18.46
CA GLY A 379 -7.32 18.99 -18.71
C GLY A 379 -8.14 20.15 -18.18
N SER A 380 -7.83 20.63 -16.97
CA SER A 380 -8.53 21.78 -16.39
C SER A 380 -8.25 23.09 -17.15
N CYS A 381 -6.98 23.34 -17.56
CA CYS A 381 -6.64 24.46 -18.42
C CYS A 381 -7.42 24.40 -19.74
N TRP A 382 -7.44 23.25 -20.39
CA TRP A 382 -8.18 23.05 -21.63
C TRP A 382 -9.66 23.36 -21.47
N PHE A 383 -10.29 22.85 -20.42
CA PHE A 383 -11.72 23.05 -20.13
C PHE A 383 -12.04 24.53 -19.85
N MET A 384 -11.17 25.24 -19.12
CA MET A 384 -11.34 26.66 -18.83
C MET A 384 -11.19 27.51 -20.08
N LEU A 385 -10.13 27.24 -20.89
CA LEU A 385 -9.85 27.96 -22.10
C LEU A 385 -10.90 27.72 -23.22
N ALA A 386 -11.63 26.60 -23.17
CA ALA A 386 -12.75 26.35 -24.07
C ALA A 386 -13.86 27.40 -23.96
N ARG A 387 -13.92 28.15 -22.84
CA ARG A 387 -14.87 29.25 -22.67
C ARG A 387 -14.49 30.55 -23.34
N ILE A 388 -13.20 30.73 -23.76
CA ILE A 388 -12.71 31.93 -24.46
C ILE A 388 -13.44 32.16 -25.79
N ASP A 389 -13.93 31.11 -26.43
CA ASP A 389 -14.70 31.20 -27.69
C ASP A 389 -16.00 31.98 -27.54
N ARG A 390 -16.50 32.11 -26.30
CA ARG A 390 -17.75 32.84 -26.01
C ARG A 390 -17.56 34.33 -25.76
N ILE A 391 -16.32 34.83 -25.71
CA ILE A 391 -16.03 36.26 -25.53
C ILE A 391 -16.11 36.97 -26.88
N SER A 392 -17.07 37.90 -27.04
CA SER A 392 -17.23 38.64 -28.27
C SER A 392 -16.17 39.74 -28.41
N VAL A 393 -15.72 40.02 -29.65
CA VAL A 393 -14.72 41.07 -29.95
C VAL A 393 -15.20 42.43 -29.45
N VAL A 394 -16.50 42.67 -29.51
CA VAL A 394 -17.12 43.95 -29.10
C VAL A 394 -17.05 44.13 -27.56
N GLU A 395 -17.27 43.05 -26.80
CA GLU A 395 -17.14 43.07 -25.35
C GLU A 395 -15.69 43.29 -24.89
N ALA A 396 -14.74 42.63 -25.55
CA ALA A 396 -13.31 42.77 -25.27
C ALA A 396 -12.79 44.20 -25.54
N LEU A 397 -13.19 44.81 -26.65
CA LEU A 397 -12.82 46.20 -27.01
C LEU A 397 -13.50 47.26 -26.11
N ARG A 398 -14.73 47.02 -25.66
CA ARG A 398 -15.42 47.90 -24.70
C ARG A 398 -14.79 47.86 -23.33
N ALA A 399 -14.38 46.69 -22.85
CA ALA A 399 -13.68 46.54 -21.59
C ALA A 399 -12.31 47.25 -21.63
N ALA A 400 -11.57 47.19 -22.75
CA ALA A 400 -10.32 47.91 -22.96
C ALA A 400 -10.50 49.43 -23.03
N ALA A 401 -11.67 49.94 -23.47
CA ALA A 401 -11.97 51.34 -23.53
C ALA A 401 -12.52 51.96 -22.24
N GLY A 402 -12.57 51.20 -21.14
CA GLY A 402 -13.09 51.64 -19.84
C GLY A 402 -14.60 51.96 -19.80
N ALA A 403 -15.36 51.55 -20.81
CA ALA A 403 -16.79 51.80 -20.87
C ALA A 403 -17.58 50.83 -19.95
N PRO A 404 -18.56 51.31 -19.15
CA PRO A 404 -19.33 50.43 -18.26
C PRO A 404 -20.09 49.36 -19.05
N VAL A 405 -19.88 48.11 -18.71
CA VAL A 405 -20.59 46.95 -19.28
C VAL A 405 -22.03 47.03 -18.89
N PRO A 406 -23.01 47.10 -19.84
CA PRO A 406 -24.44 47.08 -19.50
C PRO A 406 -24.79 45.74 -18.92
N ARG A 407 -25.11 45.70 -17.61
CA ARG A 407 -25.67 44.51 -16.97
C ARG A 407 -26.90 44.08 -17.70
N ARG A 408 -26.90 42.95 -18.40
CA ARG A 408 -28.09 42.31 -18.94
C ARG A 408 -29.12 42.13 -17.80
N ARG A 409 -30.10 43.03 -17.72
CA ARG A 409 -31.29 42.80 -16.89
C ARG A 409 -31.94 41.49 -17.36
N ARG A 410 -31.92 40.47 -16.50
CA ARG A 410 -32.82 39.33 -16.66
C ARG A 410 -34.25 39.91 -16.59
N VAL A 411 -34.91 40.02 -17.75
CA VAL A 411 -36.35 40.26 -17.82
C VAL A 411 -36.98 38.95 -17.32
N LEU A 412 -37.48 38.99 -16.11
CA LEU A 412 -38.38 37.96 -15.59
C LEU A 412 -39.68 38.01 -16.44
N PRO A 413 -40.18 36.89 -16.95
CA PRO A 413 -41.44 36.88 -17.65
C PRO A 413 -42.52 37.29 -16.67
N GLY A 414 -43.23 38.40 -17.03
CA GLY A 414 -44.34 38.95 -16.26
C GLY A 414 -45.43 37.90 -16.07
N ARG A 415 -45.82 37.69 -14.83
CA ARG A 415 -47.06 37.00 -14.47
C ARG A 415 -48.24 37.84 -14.97
N THR A 416 -48.86 37.43 -16.05
CA THR A 416 -50.20 37.93 -16.44
C THR A 416 -51.20 37.45 -15.38
N ARG A 417 -51.73 38.39 -14.59
CA ARG A 417 -52.99 38.22 -13.86
C ARG A 417 -54.09 38.39 -14.87
N SER A 418 -54.92 37.39 -15.09
CA SER A 418 -56.21 37.48 -15.70
C SER A 418 -57.30 37.73 -14.63
N PRO A 419 -58.41 38.38 -14.98
CA PRO A 419 -59.40 38.87 -14.05
C PRO A 419 -60.25 37.80 -13.40
#